data_2c66776baf5848f349451e5296fe4437
#
_entry.id   2c66776baf5848f349451e5296fe4437
#
_cell.length_a   1.000
_cell.length_b   1.000
_cell.length_c   1.000
_cell.angle_alpha   90.00
_cell.angle_beta   90.00
_cell.angle_gamma   90.00
#
_symmetry.space_group_name_H-M   'P 1'
#
loop_
_entity.id
_entity.type
_entity.pdbx_description
1 polymer ?
#
loop_
_entity_poly.entity_id
_entity_poly.type
_entity_poly.pdbx_seq_one_letter_code
_entity_poly.pdbx_strand_id
1 'polypeptide(L)'
;MTLLERIHGPRDLDELTPAQLVELAAEVREFLVREVSKTGGHLGPNLGVVELTIAIHKVFDSPKDSIVFDTGHQSYVHKLLTGRQDFSRLRQEGGLAGYPQRSESPHDIVESSHASSSLSWADGISRAFTMTGQTDRHVVAVVGDGALTGGMTWEALNNISDDNSRNLVIVVNDNGRSYAPTIGGMAHFLNDVRTRRSYRSLYSTSRKVFDKFGGPGRALYRGLRGGLHGFLSRFSNNEALYSNLDIKYLGPVHGHDLNALVEVLQQAKNYGAPVIVHAITEK
;
A
#
# COMPACT_ATOMS: atom_id res chain seq x y z
N MET A 1 -4.61 -25.88 11.55
CA MET A 1 -5.30 -24.60 11.32
C MET A 1 -4.21 -23.55 11.05
N THR A 2 -4.17 -23.00 9.87
CA THR A 2 -3.20 -21.98 9.47
C THR A 2 -3.54 -20.63 10.11
N LEU A 3 -2.62 -19.66 10.09
CA LEU A 3 -2.93 -18.30 10.55
C LEU A 3 -4.01 -17.66 9.65
N LEU A 4 -3.94 -17.88 8.34
CA LEU A 4 -4.92 -17.36 7.38
C LEU A 4 -6.34 -17.85 7.67
N GLU A 5 -6.52 -19.14 8.04
CA GLU A 5 -7.83 -19.69 8.41
C GLU A 5 -8.46 -19.04 9.66
N ARG A 6 -7.64 -18.37 10.47
CA ARG A 6 -8.09 -17.63 11.67
C ARG A 6 -8.47 -16.19 11.39
N ILE A 7 -8.19 -15.66 10.20
CA ILE A 7 -8.51 -14.30 9.81
C ILE A 7 -9.91 -14.25 9.23
N HIS A 8 -10.85 -13.73 9.99
CA HIS A 8 -12.24 -13.50 9.59
C HIS A 8 -12.53 -12.02 9.31
N GLY A 9 -11.64 -11.15 9.75
CA GLY A 9 -11.70 -9.71 9.52
C GLY A 9 -10.38 -9.01 9.81
N PRO A 10 -10.22 -7.74 9.40
CA PRO A 10 -8.96 -7.01 9.56
C PRO A 10 -8.51 -6.86 11.03
N ARG A 11 -9.44 -6.85 11.97
CA ARG A 11 -9.14 -6.73 13.42
C ARG A 11 -8.39 -7.93 13.97
N ASP A 12 -8.53 -9.11 13.39
CA ASP A 12 -7.80 -10.31 13.82
C ASP A 12 -6.28 -10.14 13.65
N LEU A 13 -5.85 -9.23 12.76
CA LEU A 13 -4.45 -8.89 12.61
C LEU A 13 -3.86 -8.22 13.87
N ASP A 14 -4.69 -7.61 14.72
CA ASP A 14 -4.24 -6.91 15.93
C ASP A 14 -3.70 -7.89 16.99
N GLU A 15 -4.16 -9.12 16.96
CA GLU A 15 -3.72 -10.18 17.87
C GLU A 15 -2.39 -10.83 17.45
N LEU A 16 -1.93 -10.57 16.20
CA LEU A 16 -0.74 -11.22 15.67
C LEU A 16 0.54 -10.45 16.01
N THR A 17 1.54 -11.22 16.43
CA THR A 17 2.90 -10.72 16.63
C THR A 17 3.57 -10.39 15.27
N PRO A 18 4.63 -9.56 15.25
CA PRO A 18 5.36 -9.28 14.01
C PRO A 18 5.88 -10.54 13.29
N ALA A 19 6.27 -11.58 14.03
CA ALA A 19 6.69 -12.85 13.44
C ALA A 19 5.53 -13.59 12.77
N GLN A 20 4.36 -13.61 13.41
CA GLN A 20 3.15 -14.23 12.86
C GLN A 20 2.61 -13.46 11.64
N LEU A 21 2.76 -12.13 11.59
CA LEU A 21 2.41 -11.36 10.37
C LEU A 21 3.29 -11.74 9.18
N VAL A 22 4.57 -12.04 9.39
CA VAL A 22 5.47 -12.55 8.33
C VAL A 22 5.07 -13.95 7.90
N GLU A 23 4.69 -14.82 8.85
CA GLU A 23 4.18 -16.17 8.57
C GLU A 23 2.85 -16.08 7.79
N LEU A 24 1.92 -15.23 8.21
CA LEU A 24 0.66 -14.98 7.50
C LEU A 24 0.93 -14.53 6.05
N ALA A 25 1.91 -13.66 5.81
CA ALA A 25 2.27 -13.23 4.47
C ALA A 25 2.74 -14.40 3.58
N ALA A 26 3.47 -15.37 4.14
CA ALA A 26 3.86 -16.58 3.43
C ALA A 26 2.65 -17.47 3.12
N GLU A 27 1.76 -17.71 4.09
CA GLU A 27 0.54 -18.49 3.90
C GLU A 27 -0.39 -17.87 2.86
N VAL A 28 -0.56 -16.54 2.85
CA VAL A 28 -1.33 -15.80 1.84
C VAL A 28 -0.74 -16.01 0.45
N ARG A 29 0.59 -15.99 0.29
CA ARG A 29 1.24 -16.26 -1.00
C ARG A 29 0.98 -17.67 -1.48
N GLU A 30 1.16 -18.66 -0.62
CA GLU A 30 0.88 -20.06 -0.94
C GLU A 30 -0.59 -20.26 -1.36
N PHE A 31 -1.51 -19.65 -0.62
CA PHE A 31 -2.94 -19.67 -0.96
C PHE A 31 -3.20 -19.07 -2.34
N LEU A 32 -2.67 -17.88 -2.62
CA LEU A 32 -2.87 -17.20 -3.91
C LEU A 32 -2.30 -18.02 -5.06
N VAL A 33 -1.10 -18.56 -4.93
CA VAL A 33 -0.50 -19.42 -5.96
C VAL A 33 -1.36 -20.65 -6.20
N ARG A 34 -1.81 -21.33 -5.15
CA ARG A 34 -2.61 -22.55 -5.23
C ARG A 34 -3.99 -22.31 -5.86
N GLU A 35 -4.70 -21.25 -5.44
CA GLU A 35 -6.09 -21.05 -5.88
C GLU A 35 -6.19 -20.28 -7.19
N VAL A 36 -5.41 -19.19 -7.36
CA VAL A 36 -5.47 -18.37 -8.57
C VAL A 36 -4.90 -19.11 -9.79
N SER A 37 -3.97 -20.04 -9.60
CA SER A 37 -3.49 -20.88 -10.72
C SER A 37 -4.58 -21.80 -11.29
N LYS A 38 -5.59 -22.17 -10.50
CA LYS A 38 -6.73 -23.00 -10.93
C LYS A 38 -7.81 -22.19 -11.64
N THR A 39 -8.13 -21.03 -11.11
CA THR A 39 -9.27 -20.20 -11.58
C THR A 39 -8.86 -19.16 -12.61
N GLY A 40 -7.58 -18.84 -12.72
CA GLY A 40 -7.07 -17.70 -13.46
C GLY A 40 -7.26 -16.39 -12.71
N GLY A 41 -6.51 -15.37 -13.06
CA GLY A 41 -6.60 -14.04 -12.41
C GLY A 41 -5.28 -13.27 -12.41
N HIS A 42 -5.22 -12.23 -11.59
CA HIS A 42 -4.07 -11.33 -11.50
C HIS A 42 -3.08 -11.80 -10.43
N LEU A 43 -2.41 -12.95 -10.65
CA LEU A 43 -1.53 -13.55 -9.64
C LEU A 43 -0.35 -12.65 -9.28
N GLY A 44 0.50 -12.29 -10.26
CA GLY A 44 1.71 -11.48 -10.02
C GLY A 44 1.44 -10.15 -9.29
N PRO A 45 0.47 -9.33 -9.74
CA PRO A 45 0.12 -8.10 -9.04
C PRO A 45 -0.29 -8.30 -7.58
N ASN A 46 -0.98 -9.40 -7.24
CA ASN A 46 -1.39 -9.69 -5.87
C ASN A 46 -0.26 -10.23 -5.01
N LEU A 47 0.66 -11.02 -5.57
CA LEU A 47 1.86 -11.47 -4.85
C LEU A 47 2.76 -10.30 -4.43
N GLY A 48 2.84 -9.25 -5.25
CA GLY A 48 3.63 -8.05 -4.96
C GLY A 48 3.08 -7.18 -3.83
N VAL A 49 1.79 -7.30 -3.48
CA VAL A 49 1.14 -6.41 -2.50
C VAL A 49 0.74 -7.12 -1.20
N VAL A 50 1.24 -8.31 -0.92
CA VAL A 50 0.83 -9.09 0.26
C VAL A 50 1.17 -8.32 1.53
N GLU A 51 2.43 -8.00 1.79
CA GLU A 51 2.84 -7.26 2.98
C GLU A 51 2.25 -5.86 3.02
N LEU A 52 2.18 -5.20 1.87
CA LEU A 52 1.60 -3.87 1.77
C LEU A 52 0.13 -3.87 2.21
N THR A 53 -0.67 -4.84 1.76
CA THR A 53 -2.08 -4.95 2.13
C THR A 53 -2.26 -5.33 3.59
N ILE A 54 -1.45 -6.25 4.12
CA ILE A 54 -1.43 -6.59 5.55
C ILE A 54 -1.11 -5.34 6.39
N ALA A 55 -0.09 -4.56 6.01
CA ALA A 55 0.30 -3.34 6.72
C ALA A 55 -0.81 -2.27 6.68
N ILE A 56 -1.50 -2.09 5.54
CA ILE A 56 -2.63 -1.18 5.42
C ILE A 56 -3.74 -1.59 6.40
N HIS A 57 -4.15 -2.85 6.41
CA HIS A 57 -5.19 -3.34 7.33
C HIS A 57 -4.77 -3.37 8.80
N LYS A 58 -3.47 -3.44 9.09
CA LYS A 58 -2.94 -3.32 10.44
C LYS A 58 -3.01 -1.89 10.98
N VAL A 59 -2.90 -0.90 10.10
CA VAL A 59 -2.84 0.51 10.49
C VAL A 59 -4.21 1.18 10.38
N PHE A 60 -4.99 0.89 9.35
CA PHE A 60 -6.28 1.54 9.08
C PHE A 60 -7.45 0.62 9.42
N ASP A 61 -8.49 1.23 9.98
CA ASP A 61 -9.67 0.55 10.51
C ASP A 61 -10.77 0.39 9.45
N SER A 62 -10.56 -0.53 8.49
CA SER A 62 -11.60 -0.83 7.49
C SER A 62 -12.76 -1.62 8.12
N PRO A 63 -14.06 -1.31 7.82
CA PRO A 63 -14.54 -0.39 6.79
C PRO A 63 -14.75 1.05 7.28
N LYS A 64 -14.44 1.39 8.55
CA LYS A 64 -14.52 2.76 9.06
C LYS A 64 -13.62 3.65 8.20
N ASP A 65 -12.34 3.31 8.05
CA ASP A 65 -11.44 3.93 7.09
C ASP A 65 -11.69 3.30 5.70
N SER A 66 -11.79 4.13 4.66
CA SER A 66 -12.07 3.68 3.30
C SER A 66 -10.80 3.31 2.56
N ILE A 67 -10.68 2.08 2.07
CA ILE A 67 -9.56 1.64 1.23
C ILE A 67 -10.04 1.54 -0.22
N VAL A 68 -9.39 2.28 -1.11
CA VAL A 68 -9.72 2.35 -2.54
C VAL A 68 -8.54 1.82 -3.36
N PHE A 69 -8.80 0.81 -4.19
CA PHE A 69 -7.78 0.22 -5.06
C PHE A 69 -7.91 0.77 -6.48
N ASP A 70 -6.82 1.29 -7.03
CA ASP A 70 -6.79 1.67 -8.45
C ASP A 70 -6.89 0.43 -9.34
N THR A 71 -7.72 0.48 -10.36
CA THR A 71 -8.05 -0.67 -11.21
C THR A 71 -8.71 -1.82 -10.44
N GLY A 72 -8.43 -1.99 -9.14
CA GLY A 72 -8.98 -3.03 -8.28
C GLY A 72 -8.42 -4.44 -8.47
N HIS A 73 -7.51 -4.66 -9.41
CA HIS A 73 -6.92 -5.98 -9.71
C HIS A 73 -5.94 -6.51 -8.66
N GLN A 74 -5.51 -5.67 -7.72
CA GLN A 74 -4.60 -5.98 -6.60
C GLN A 74 -5.36 -6.18 -5.28
N SER A 75 -6.64 -6.57 -5.31
CA SER A 75 -7.51 -6.65 -4.13
C SER A 75 -7.70 -8.06 -3.56
N TYR A 76 -7.01 -9.08 -4.08
CA TYR A 76 -7.23 -10.45 -3.59
C TYR A 76 -6.79 -10.63 -2.14
N VAL A 77 -5.65 -10.03 -1.76
CA VAL A 77 -5.20 -10.04 -0.37
C VAL A 77 -6.19 -9.31 0.54
N HIS A 78 -6.73 -8.18 0.09
CA HIS A 78 -7.80 -7.46 0.78
C HIS A 78 -9.05 -8.34 0.99
N LYS A 79 -9.46 -9.11 -0.02
CA LYS A 79 -10.57 -10.07 0.12
C LYS A 79 -10.27 -11.12 1.20
N LEU A 80 -9.06 -11.72 1.17
CA LEU A 80 -8.65 -12.72 2.16
C LEU A 80 -8.69 -12.15 3.59
N LEU A 81 -8.13 -10.95 3.81
CA LEU A 81 -8.06 -10.31 5.13
C LEU A 81 -9.41 -9.78 5.62
N THR A 82 -10.40 -9.70 4.74
CA THR A 82 -11.79 -9.32 5.08
C THR A 82 -12.74 -10.51 5.12
N GLY A 83 -12.20 -11.73 5.33
CA GLY A 83 -12.95 -12.95 5.57
C GLY A 83 -13.44 -13.69 4.32
N ARG A 84 -13.08 -13.24 3.12
CA ARG A 84 -13.49 -13.86 1.85
C ARG A 84 -12.40 -14.79 1.34
N GLN A 85 -12.40 -16.04 1.80
CA GLN A 85 -11.34 -17.03 1.53
C GLN A 85 -11.75 -18.14 0.56
N ASP A 86 -13.00 -18.18 0.09
CA ASP A 86 -13.42 -19.14 -0.93
C ASP A 86 -13.11 -18.62 -2.35
N PHE A 87 -11.93 -18.97 -2.86
CA PHE A 87 -11.49 -18.62 -4.21
C PHE A 87 -11.78 -19.73 -5.23
N SER A 88 -12.49 -20.80 -4.84
CA SER A 88 -12.75 -21.96 -5.73
C SER A 88 -13.47 -21.57 -7.02
N ARG A 89 -14.26 -20.49 -6.98
CA ARG A 89 -15.00 -19.92 -8.12
C ARG A 89 -14.65 -18.45 -8.39
N LEU A 90 -13.42 -18.03 -8.05
CA LEU A 90 -12.95 -16.67 -8.31
C LEU A 90 -13.15 -16.29 -9.79
N ARG A 91 -13.78 -15.14 -10.06
CA ARG A 91 -14.10 -14.61 -11.39
C ARG A 91 -15.12 -15.45 -12.20
N GLN A 92 -15.81 -16.35 -11.55
CA GLN A 92 -16.87 -17.14 -12.15
C GLN A 92 -18.24 -16.72 -11.58
N GLU A 93 -19.31 -17.05 -12.30
CA GLU A 93 -20.68 -16.77 -11.83
C GLU A 93 -20.96 -17.42 -10.46
N GLY A 94 -21.47 -16.63 -9.52
CA GLY A 94 -21.74 -17.07 -8.16
C GLY A 94 -20.49 -17.26 -7.29
N GLY A 95 -19.30 -16.88 -7.77
CA GLY A 95 -18.06 -16.81 -7.00
C GLY A 95 -17.65 -15.37 -6.71
N LEU A 96 -16.49 -15.19 -6.10
CA LEU A 96 -15.92 -13.86 -5.84
C LEU A 96 -15.51 -13.16 -7.14
N ALA A 97 -15.79 -11.87 -7.24
CA ALA A 97 -15.34 -11.03 -8.34
C ALA A 97 -13.82 -10.86 -8.33
N GLY A 98 -13.23 -10.60 -9.49
CA GLY A 98 -11.80 -10.32 -9.63
C GLY A 98 -11.39 -8.89 -9.20
N TYR A 99 -12.34 -8.09 -8.74
CA TYR A 99 -12.23 -6.70 -8.31
C TYR A 99 -13.03 -6.48 -7.02
N PRO A 100 -12.83 -5.36 -6.29
CA PRO A 100 -13.73 -5.00 -5.19
C PRO A 100 -15.17 -4.94 -5.66
N GLN A 101 -16.08 -5.48 -4.87
CA GLN A 101 -17.52 -5.52 -5.16
C GLN A 101 -18.34 -5.30 -3.89
N ARG A 102 -19.14 -4.24 -3.87
CA ARG A 102 -19.90 -3.80 -2.68
C ARG A 102 -20.92 -4.82 -2.19
N SER A 103 -21.45 -5.63 -3.10
CA SER A 103 -22.37 -6.72 -2.75
C SER A 103 -21.69 -7.87 -2.01
N GLU A 104 -20.34 -7.99 -2.08
CA GLU A 104 -19.57 -9.02 -1.38
C GLU A 104 -19.21 -8.60 0.05
N SER A 105 -18.91 -7.30 0.26
CA SER A 105 -18.39 -6.86 1.54
C SER A 105 -18.55 -5.35 1.77
N PRO A 106 -18.83 -4.90 3.01
CA PRO A 106 -18.82 -3.49 3.38
C PRO A 106 -17.42 -2.87 3.30
N HIS A 107 -16.37 -3.67 3.20
CA HIS A 107 -14.98 -3.20 3.01
C HIS A 107 -14.69 -2.74 1.59
N ASP A 108 -15.51 -3.11 0.61
CA ASP A 108 -15.38 -2.74 -0.79
C ASP A 108 -16.16 -1.45 -1.08
N ILE A 109 -15.47 -0.33 -1.13
CA ILE A 109 -16.09 1.00 -1.19
C ILE A 109 -16.37 1.42 -2.65
N VAL A 110 -15.42 1.14 -3.55
CA VAL A 110 -15.47 1.56 -4.95
C VAL A 110 -15.39 0.36 -5.86
N GLU A 111 -16.37 0.24 -6.75
CA GLU A 111 -16.42 -0.78 -7.81
C GLU A 111 -15.93 -0.13 -9.11
N SER A 112 -14.65 -0.26 -9.42
CA SER A 112 -14.08 0.26 -10.65
C SER A 112 -12.93 -0.61 -11.12
N SER A 113 -12.92 -0.92 -12.41
CA SER A 113 -11.80 -1.58 -13.09
C SER A 113 -10.99 -0.62 -13.97
N HIS A 114 -11.27 0.69 -13.90
CA HIS A 114 -10.57 1.71 -14.67
C HIS A 114 -9.30 2.16 -13.94
N ALA A 115 -8.19 2.14 -14.66
CA ALA A 115 -6.93 2.69 -14.18
C ALA A 115 -7.01 4.22 -14.02
N SER A 116 -6.24 4.76 -13.08
CA SER A 116 -6.08 6.19 -12.81
C SER A 116 -7.31 6.88 -12.20
N SER A 117 -8.34 6.12 -11.78
CA SER A 117 -9.58 6.69 -11.23
C SER A 117 -9.61 6.76 -9.70
N SER A 118 -8.77 5.99 -9.00
CA SER A 118 -8.84 5.82 -7.54
C SER A 118 -8.64 7.13 -6.76
N LEU A 119 -7.76 8.01 -7.23
CA LEU A 119 -7.48 9.27 -6.54
C LEU A 119 -8.68 10.23 -6.61
N SER A 120 -9.41 10.27 -7.71
CA SER A 120 -10.63 11.07 -7.84
C SER A 120 -11.72 10.56 -6.89
N TRP A 121 -11.88 9.23 -6.76
CA TRP A 121 -12.76 8.64 -5.77
C TRP A 121 -12.34 8.96 -4.34
N ALA A 122 -11.05 8.80 -4.04
CA ALA A 122 -10.49 9.05 -2.72
C ALA A 122 -10.61 10.53 -2.31
N ASP A 123 -10.38 11.45 -3.25
CA ASP A 123 -10.59 12.87 -3.06
C ASP A 123 -12.05 13.17 -2.70
N GLY A 124 -13.00 12.68 -3.49
CA GLY A 124 -14.42 12.87 -3.24
C GLY A 124 -14.89 12.31 -1.90
N ILE A 125 -14.45 11.07 -1.53
CA ILE A 125 -14.78 10.44 -0.25
C ILE A 125 -14.19 11.24 0.93
N SER A 126 -12.91 11.67 0.83
CA SER A 126 -12.27 12.44 1.89
C SER A 126 -12.94 13.81 2.11
N ARG A 127 -13.36 14.48 1.03
CA ARG A 127 -14.17 15.70 1.10
C ARG A 127 -15.51 15.46 1.79
N ALA A 128 -16.19 14.37 1.43
CA ALA A 128 -17.46 14.00 2.05
C ALA A 128 -17.31 13.76 3.56
N PHE A 129 -16.22 13.09 4.00
CA PHE A 129 -15.95 12.93 5.43
C PHE A 129 -15.75 14.26 6.15
N THR A 130 -14.97 15.17 5.57
CA THR A 130 -14.79 16.51 6.14
C THR A 130 -16.12 17.26 6.21
N MET A 131 -16.89 17.30 5.12
CA MET A 131 -18.17 18.01 5.05
C MET A 131 -19.23 17.46 6.00
N THR A 132 -19.15 16.18 6.36
CA THR A 132 -20.08 15.51 7.29
C THR A 132 -19.56 15.42 8.72
N GLY A 133 -18.42 16.06 9.03
CA GLY A 133 -17.83 16.09 10.36
C GLY A 133 -17.16 14.76 10.79
N GLN A 134 -16.91 13.83 9.85
CA GLN A 134 -16.26 12.54 10.13
C GLN A 134 -14.73 12.66 10.02
N THR A 135 -14.14 13.59 10.78
CA THR A 135 -12.71 13.96 10.68
C THR A 135 -11.77 12.94 11.31
N ASP A 136 -12.29 11.93 11.98
CA ASP A 136 -11.53 10.79 12.55
C ASP A 136 -11.38 9.61 11.58
N ARG A 137 -11.92 9.73 10.37
CA ARG A 137 -11.84 8.72 9.31
C ARG A 137 -10.75 9.06 8.31
N HIS A 138 -10.13 8.02 7.76
CA HIS A 138 -9.11 8.13 6.73
C HIS A 138 -9.60 7.53 5.41
N VAL A 139 -9.02 8.02 4.31
CA VAL A 139 -9.12 7.39 3.00
C VAL A 139 -7.74 6.96 2.56
N VAL A 140 -7.59 5.70 2.18
CA VAL A 140 -6.35 5.13 1.66
C VAL A 140 -6.56 4.75 0.20
N ALA A 141 -5.85 5.40 -0.72
CA ALA A 141 -5.86 5.06 -2.13
C ALA A 141 -4.60 4.27 -2.50
N VAL A 142 -4.77 3.03 -2.96
CA VAL A 142 -3.67 2.17 -3.42
C VAL A 142 -3.56 2.30 -4.94
N VAL A 143 -2.46 2.88 -5.41
CA VAL A 143 -2.25 3.24 -6.81
C VAL A 143 -1.00 2.55 -7.35
N GLY A 144 -1.11 1.81 -8.44
CA GLY A 144 0.06 1.24 -9.13
C GLY A 144 0.82 2.30 -9.94
N ASP A 145 2.12 2.08 -10.12
CA ASP A 145 3.00 2.94 -10.93
C ASP A 145 2.47 3.17 -12.36
N GLY A 146 1.87 2.16 -12.96
CA GLY A 146 1.23 2.29 -14.28
C GLY A 146 0.03 3.27 -14.29
N ALA A 147 -0.76 3.31 -13.22
CA ALA A 147 -1.91 4.21 -13.11
C ALA A 147 -1.50 5.68 -12.93
N LEU A 148 -0.29 5.94 -12.42
CA LEU A 148 0.26 7.29 -12.29
C LEU A 148 0.57 7.94 -13.65
N THR A 149 0.55 7.19 -14.74
CA THR A 149 0.76 7.75 -16.09
C THR A 149 -0.52 8.33 -16.70
N GLY A 150 -1.67 8.06 -16.11
CA GLY A 150 -2.97 8.56 -16.61
C GLY A 150 -3.26 10.00 -16.20
N GLY A 151 -3.85 10.79 -17.11
CA GLY A 151 -4.17 12.20 -16.89
C GLY A 151 -5.10 12.44 -15.70
N MET A 152 -6.08 11.55 -15.43
CA MET A 152 -6.99 11.67 -14.30
C MET A 152 -6.27 11.64 -12.95
N THR A 153 -5.18 10.86 -12.83
CA THR A 153 -4.35 10.85 -11.62
C THR A 153 -3.75 12.22 -11.32
N TRP A 154 -3.26 12.90 -12.35
CA TRP A 154 -2.66 14.23 -12.21
C TRP A 154 -3.68 15.31 -11.91
N GLU A 155 -4.85 15.24 -12.51
CA GLU A 155 -5.96 16.12 -12.18
C GLU A 155 -6.40 15.94 -10.73
N ALA A 156 -6.54 14.68 -10.29
CA ALA A 156 -6.87 14.38 -8.90
C ALA A 156 -5.80 14.88 -7.92
N LEU A 157 -4.52 14.68 -8.22
CA LEU A 157 -3.42 15.20 -7.40
C LEU A 157 -3.45 16.74 -7.30
N ASN A 158 -3.73 17.43 -8.39
CA ASN A 158 -3.89 18.87 -8.40
C ASN A 158 -5.06 19.31 -7.51
N ASN A 159 -6.21 18.63 -7.57
CA ASN A 159 -7.36 18.91 -6.71
C ASN A 159 -7.11 18.55 -5.23
N ILE A 160 -6.35 17.50 -4.96
CA ILE A 160 -5.96 17.08 -3.61
C ILE A 160 -5.03 18.13 -2.98
N SER A 161 -4.11 18.68 -3.75
CA SER A 161 -3.13 19.67 -3.27
C SER A 161 -3.73 21.00 -2.88
N ASP A 162 -4.94 21.32 -3.34
CA ASP A 162 -5.63 22.58 -3.03
C ASP A 162 -6.19 22.64 -1.59
N ASP A 163 -6.28 21.48 -0.90
CA ASP A 163 -6.84 21.41 0.45
C ASP A 163 -6.12 20.39 1.33
N ASN A 164 -5.35 20.87 2.26
CA ASN A 164 -4.54 20.09 3.19
C ASN A 164 -5.28 19.67 4.48
N SER A 165 -6.60 19.88 4.59
CA SER A 165 -7.38 19.57 5.80
C SER A 165 -7.93 18.14 5.86
N ARG A 166 -7.51 17.24 4.96
CA ARG A 166 -8.13 15.91 4.76
C ARG A 166 -7.20 14.77 5.13
N ASN A 167 -7.74 13.75 5.79
CA ASN A 167 -7.04 12.52 6.12
C ASN A 167 -6.99 11.58 4.90
N LEU A 168 -6.13 11.88 3.94
CA LEU A 168 -5.96 11.11 2.71
C LEU A 168 -4.54 10.57 2.58
N VAL A 169 -4.41 9.24 2.48
CA VAL A 169 -3.13 8.57 2.28
C VAL A 169 -3.11 7.93 0.89
N ILE A 170 -2.16 8.35 0.07
CA ILE A 170 -1.94 7.85 -1.29
C ILE A 170 -0.77 6.87 -1.22
N VAL A 171 -1.05 5.58 -1.39
CA VAL A 171 -0.04 4.52 -1.39
C VAL A 171 0.34 4.19 -2.83
N VAL A 172 1.53 4.61 -3.22
CA VAL A 172 2.09 4.29 -4.55
C VAL A 172 2.80 2.93 -4.46
N ASN A 173 2.23 1.94 -5.14
CA ASN A 173 2.82 0.62 -5.32
C ASN A 173 3.68 0.62 -6.58
N ASP A 174 4.99 0.81 -6.42
CA ASP A 174 5.95 0.84 -7.51
C ASP A 174 6.63 -0.52 -7.68
N ASN A 175 6.24 -1.25 -8.71
CA ASN A 175 6.89 -2.51 -9.10
C ASN A 175 7.67 -2.40 -10.43
N GLY A 176 7.71 -1.22 -11.05
CA GLY A 176 8.42 -0.91 -12.29
C GLY A 176 7.89 -1.61 -13.53
N ARG A 177 6.73 -2.25 -13.45
CA ARG A 177 6.14 -3.01 -14.55
C ARG A 177 4.63 -2.82 -14.61
N SER A 178 4.17 -2.22 -15.71
CA SER A 178 2.84 -2.44 -16.25
C SER A 178 2.90 -3.55 -17.32
N TYR A 179 2.00 -3.60 -18.31
CA TYR A 179 2.10 -4.51 -19.47
C TYR A 179 3.35 -4.24 -20.32
N ALA A 180 3.88 -3.02 -20.26
CA ALA A 180 5.13 -2.58 -20.85
C ALA A 180 5.93 -1.77 -19.81
N PRO A 181 7.23 -1.53 -20.01
CA PRO A 181 7.95 -0.60 -19.14
C PRO A 181 7.21 0.74 -19.11
N THR A 182 7.01 1.26 -17.90
CA THR A 182 6.38 2.57 -17.70
C THR A 182 7.24 3.63 -18.39
N ILE A 183 6.65 4.47 -19.24
CA ILE A 183 7.34 5.50 -20.01
C ILE A 183 6.90 6.90 -19.58
N GLY A 184 7.72 7.92 -19.89
CA GLY A 184 7.43 9.31 -19.56
C GLY A 184 8.14 9.83 -18.33
N GLY A 185 7.95 11.12 -18.01
CA GLY A 185 8.66 11.80 -16.92
C GLY A 185 8.45 11.16 -15.56
N MET A 186 7.26 10.64 -15.28
CA MET A 186 6.96 9.92 -14.04
C MET A 186 7.72 8.60 -13.95
N ALA A 187 7.82 7.85 -15.04
CA ALA A 187 8.60 6.61 -15.09
C ALA A 187 10.08 6.89 -14.84
N HIS A 188 10.61 7.94 -15.43
CA HIS A 188 11.98 8.37 -15.17
C HIS A 188 12.19 8.77 -13.72
N PHE A 189 11.26 9.52 -13.12
CA PHE A 189 11.32 9.89 -11.71
C PHE A 189 11.29 8.65 -10.78
N LEU A 190 10.35 7.74 -10.96
CA LEU A 190 10.25 6.51 -10.17
C LEU A 190 11.51 5.63 -10.35
N ASN A 191 12.01 5.52 -11.58
CA ASN A 191 13.23 4.78 -11.86
C ASN A 191 14.48 5.42 -11.21
N ASP A 192 14.58 6.74 -11.21
CA ASP A 192 15.63 7.48 -10.50
C ASP A 192 15.60 7.22 -9.00
N VAL A 193 14.42 7.22 -8.41
CA VAL A 193 14.22 6.89 -6.98
C VAL A 193 14.68 5.47 -6.68
N ARG A 194 14.33 4.49 -7.53
CA ARG A 194 14.71 3.07 -7.38
C ARG A 194 16.21 2.83 -7.55
N THR A 195 16.83 3.51 -8.48
CA THR A 195 18.23 3.26 -8.88
C THR A 195 19.25 4.01 -8.05
N ARG A 196 18.84 4.98 -7.22
CA ARG A 196 19.77 5.72 -6.37
C ARG A 196 20.57 4.79 -5.46
N ARG A 197 21.90 4.94 -5.54
CA ARG A 197 22.87 4.16 -4.73
C ARG A 197 22.57 4.21 -3.23
N SER A 198 22.06 5.33 -2.72
CA SER A 198 21.70 5.50 -1.31
C SER A 198 20.62 4.51 -0.86
N TYR A 199 19.61 4.25 -1.67
CA TYR A 199 18.55 3.28 -1.35
C TYR A 199 19.10 1.84 -1.32
N ARG A 200 19.84 1.43 -2.35
CA ARG A 200 20.43 0.08 -2.44
C ARG A 200 21.51 -0.16 -1.38
N SER A 201 22.39 0.83 -1.13
CA SER A 201 23.49 0.70 -0.20
C SER A 201 23.04 0.64 1.25
N LEU A 202 22.10 1.52 1.66
CA LEU A 202 21.58 1.54 3.03
C LEU A 202 20.88 0.24 3.41
N TYR A 203 20.05 -0.31 2.51
CA TYR A 203 19.33 -1.54 2.80
C TYR A 203 20.21 -2.78 2.88
N SER A 204 21.17 -2.93 1.95
CA SER A 204 22.04 -4.11 1.93
C SER A 204 23.11 -4.10 3.02
N THR A 205 23.62 -2.92 3.36
CA THR A 205 24.71 -2.75 4.34
C THR A 205 24.18 -2.78 5.78
N SER A 206 23.05 -2.11 6.03
CA SER A 206 22.45 -2.09 7.37
C SER A 206 22.04 -3.50 7.83
N ARG A 207 21.39 -4.28 6.98
CA ARG A 207 20.97 -5.64 7.31
C ARG A 207 22.18 -6.55 7.64
N LYS A 208 23.24 -6.51 6.84
CA LYS A 208 24.45 -7.33 7.04
C LYS A 208 25.26 -6.95 8.26
N VAL A 209 25.29 -5.67 8.64
CA VAL A 209 26.07 -5.18 9.78
C VAL A 209 25.34 -5.49 11.10
N PHE A 210 24.03 -5.27 11.16
CA PHE A 210 23.29 -5.42 12.41
C PHE A 210 22.87 -6.88 12.72
N ASP A 211 22.75 -7.75 11.72
CA ASP A 211 22.57 -9.20 11.94
C ASP A 211 23.83 -9.83 12.62
N LYS A 212 25.02 -9.23 12.46
CA LYS A 212 26.25 -9.68 13.14
C LYS A 212 26.31 -9.36 14.65
N PHE A 213 25.54 -8.38 15.14
CA PHE A 213 25.59 -7.93 16.52
C PHE A 213 24.49 -8.45 17.44
N GLY A 214 23.62 -9.34 16.97
CA GLY A 214 22.57 -9.98 17.80
C GLY A 214 21.51 -9.02 18.36
N GLY A 215 20.90 -9.38 19.51
CA GLY A 215 19.80 -8.65 20.13
C GLY A 215 20.04 -7.16 20.45
N PRO A 216 21.16 -6.77 21.05
CA PRO A 216 21.47 -5.36 21.35
C PRO A 216 21.65 -4.50 20.09
N GLY A 217 22.23 -5.08 19.03
CA GLY A 217 22.40 -4.39 17.74
C GLY A 217 21.06 -4.05 17.07
N ARG A 218 20.06 -4.93 17.20
CA ARG A 218 18.72 -4.69 16.66
C ARG A 218 17.95 -3.59 17.39
N ALA A 219 18.16 -3.43 18.69
CA ALA A 219 17.54 -2.35 19.49
C ALA A 219 18.16 -1.00 19.14
N LEU A 220 19.50 -0.94 18.99
CA LEU A 220 20.23 0.25 18.55
C LEU A 220 19.87 0.63 17.11
N TYR A 221 19.71 -0.35 16.21
CA TYR A 221 19.25 -0.14 14.84
C TYR A 221 17.86 0.49 14.77
N ARG A 222 16.92 0.04 15.61
CA ARG A 222 15.57 0.64 15.69
C ARG A 222 15.61 2.10 16.15
N GLY A 223 16.42 2.43 17.16
CA GLY A 223 16.58 3.80 17.66
C GLY A 223 17.24 4.74 16.64
N LEU A 224 18.30 4.27 15.96
CA LEU A 224 19.02 5.05 14.94
C LEU A 224 18.23 5.16 13.62
N ARG A 225 17.44 4.17 13.28
CA ARG A 225 16.65 4.12 12.03
C ARG A 225 15.61 5.24 11.98
N GLY A 226 14.89 5.50 13.09
CA GLY A 226 13.94 6.63 13.18
C GLY A 226 14.60 8.00 12.98
N GLY A 227 15.77 8.21 13.61
CA GLY A 227 16.55 9.45 13.47
C GLY A 227 17.20 9.60 12.09
N LEU A 228 17.70 8.50 11.52
CA LEU A 228 18.37 8.51 10.20
C LEU A 228 17.38 8.67 9.05
N HIS A 229 16.18 8.07 9.13
CA HIS A 229 15.13 8.28 8.15
C HIS A 229 14.63 9.72 8.14
N GLY A 230 14.43 10.35 9.31
CA GLY A 230 14.05 11.75 9.42
C GLY A 230 15.16 12.71 8.91
N PHE A 231 16.42 12.32 9.06
CA PHE A 231 17.56 13.10 8.57
C PHE A 231 17.77 12.92 7.06
N LEU A 232 17.64 11.70 6.52
CA LEU A 232 17.83 11.40 5.10
C LEU A 232 16.66 11.88 4.22
N SER A 233 15.44 11.92 4.76
CA SER A 233 14.30 12.52 4.05
C SER A 233 14.48 14.03 3.81
N ARG A 234 15.27 14.70 4.66
CA ARG A 234 15.61 16.12 4.48
C ARG A 234 16.64 16.39 3.37
N PHE A 235 17.41 15.39 2.97
CA PHE A 235 18.42 15.49 1.91
C PHE A 235 18.01 14.84 0.58
N SER A 236 16.82 14.27 0.50
CA SER A 236 16.28 13.71 -0.73
C SER A 236 15.70 14.84 -1.57
N ASN A 237 16.46 15.31 -2.57
CA ASN A 237 15.97 16.23 -3.62
C ASN A 237 14.83 15.62 -4.48
N ASN A 238 14.17 14.55 -4.01
CA ASN A 238 13.03 13.93 -4.68
C ASN A 238 11.72 14.70 -4.45
N GLU A 239 11.76 15.78 -3.68
CA GLU A 239 10.63 16.69 -3.48
C GLU A 239 10.20 17.41 -4.77
N ALA A 240 11.04 17.43 -5.82
CA ALA A 240 10.84 18.31 -6.96
C ALA A 240 9.54 18.07 -7.76
N LEU A 241 8.99 16.87 -7.76
CA LEU A 241 7.77 16.58 -8.53
C LEU A 241 6.50 16.79 -7.72
N TYR A 242 6.55 16.52 -6.42
CA TYR A 242 5.42 16.67 -5.49
C TYR A 242 5.54 17.93 -4.62
N SER A 243 6.72 18.57 -4.55
CA SER A 243 6.92 19.84 -3.82
C SER A 243 6.09 20.98 -4.42
N ASN A 244 5.85 20.94 -5.74
CA ASN A 244 4.98 21.91 -6.40
C ASN A 244 3.49 21.67 -6.11
N LEU A 245 3.13 20.49 -5.57
CA LEU A 245 1.77 20.12 -5.20
C LEU A 245 1.51 20.26 -3.69
N ASP A 246 2.52 20.66 -2.89
CA ASP A 246 2.43 20.78 -1.43
C ASP A 246 1.87 19.53 -0.70
N ILE A 247 2.08 18.33 -1.30
CA ILE A 247 1.69 17.05 -0.72
C ILE A 247 2.91 16.40 -0.08
N LYS A 248 2.81 16.01 1.19
CA LYS A 248 3.90 15.33 1.91
C LYS A 248 4.23 13.99 1.25
N TYR A 249 5.52 13.76 1.02
CA TYR A 249 6.04 12.50 0.49
C TYR A 249 6.81 11.73 1.57
N LEU A 250 6.48 10.45 1.73
CA LEU A 250 7.16 9.50 2.62
C LEU A 250 7.67 8.30 1.81
N GLY A 251 8.93 8.00 1.93
CA GLY A 251 9.53 6.87 1.22
C GLY A 251 10.80 7.26 0.45
N PRO A 252 11.28 6.40 -0.46
CA PRO A 252 10.70 5.08 -0.74
C PRO A 252 10.90 4.10 0.42
N VAL A 253 9.95 3.20 0.63
CA VAL A 253 10.03 2.12 1.59
C VAL A 253 10.03 0.77 0.86
N HIS A 254 10.71 -0.24 1.43
CA HIS A 254 10.70 -1.59 0.86
C HIS A 254 9.33 -2.25 1.10
N GLY A 255 8.60 -2.53 0.02
CA GLY A 255 7.23 -3.01 0.05
C GLY A 255 7.03 -4.43 0.58
N HIS A 256 8.13 -5.16 0.90
CA HIS A 256 8.12 -6.47 1.54
C HIS A 256 8.70 -6.44 2.98
N ASP A 257 9.01 -5.26 3.52
CA ASP A 257 9.38 -5.07 4.93
C ASP A 257 8.16 -4.61 5.72
N LEU A 258 7.44 -5.56 6.31
CA LEU A 258 6.19 -5.34 7.06
C LEU A 258 6.36 -4.31 8.18
N ASN A 259 7.46 -4.34 8.92
CA ASN A 259 7.69 -3.39 10.00
C ASN A 259 7.88 -1.97 9.47
N ALA A 260 8.67 -1.82 8.41
CA ALA A 260 8.88 -0.52 7.77
C ALA A 260 7.59 0.04 7.16
N LEU A 261 6.76 -0.83 6.55
CA LEU A 261 5.45 -0.45 6.01
C LEU A 261 4.50 0.03 7.11
N VAL A 262 4.39 -0.71 8.22
CA VAL A 262 3.54 -0.31 9.35
C VAL A 262 4.01 1.03 9.94
N GLU A 263 5.33 1.21 10.13
CA GLU A 263 5.88 2.47 10.65
C GLU A 263 5.55 3.67 9.75
N VAL A 264 5.78 3.56 8.43
CA VAL A 264 5.54 4.66 7.50
C VAL A 264 4.04 4.96 7.32
N LEU A 265 3.20 3.93 7.29
CA LEU A 265 1.75 4.09 7.22
C LEU A 265 1.18 4.71 8.50
N GLN A 266 1.72 4.36 9.67
CA GLN A 266 1.35 5.01 10.92
C GLN A 266 1.77 6.50 10.95
N GLN A 267 2.94 6.84 10.42
CA GLN A 267 3.35 8.23 10.25
C GLN A 267 2.40 8.99 9.31
N ALA A 268 2.02 8.36 8.19
CA ALA A 268 1.07 8.93 7.24
C ALA A 268 -0.31 9.15 7.87
N LYS A 269 -0.83 8.15 8.63
CA LYS A 269 -2.10 8.25 9.34
C LYS A 269 -2.13 9.43 10.32
N ASN A 270 -1.04 9.64 11.04
CA ASN A 270 -0.94 10.68 12.07
C ASN A 270 -0.61 12.07 11.50
N TYR A 271 -0.38 12.19 10.20
CA TYR A 271 0.03 13.46 9.60
C TYR A 271 -1.12 14.49 9.53
N GLY A 272 -2.34 14.04 9.36
CA GLY A 272 -3.53 14.90 9.38
C GLY A 272 -3.74 15.75 8.13
N ALA A 273 -3.04 15.43 7.02
CA ALA A 273 -3.16 16.07 5.72
C ALA A 273 -2.89 15.03 4.62
N PRO A 274 -3.11 15.35 3.34
CA PRO A 274 -2.76 14.43 2.24
C PRO A 274 -1.29 14.03 2.24
N VAL A 275 -1.02 12.73 2.14
CA VAL A 275 0.33 12.15 2.20
C VAL A 275 0.51 11.11 1.12
N ILE A 276 1.64 11.13 0.42
CA ILE A 276 2.07 10.08 -0.49
C ILE A 276 3.04 9.14 0.24
N VAL A 277 2.73 7.86 0.28
CA VAL A 277 3.60 6.78 0.74
C VAL A 277 4.06 6.00 -0.48
N HIS A 278 5.37 5.98 -0.76
CA HIS A 278 5.94 5.28 -1.90
C HIS A 278 6.55 3.94 -1.45
N ALA A 279 5.93 2.83 -1.86
CA ALA A 279 6.38 1.48 -1.59
C ALA A 279 6.95 0.83 -2.86
N ILE A 280 8.19 0.33 -2.80
CA ILE A 280 8.81 -0.42 -3.88
C ILE A 280 8.57 -1.90 -3.64
N THR A 281 7.86 -2.55 -4.58
CA THR A 281 7.50 -3.97 -4.51
C THR A 281 8.10 -4.78 -5.65
N GLU A 282 8.08 -6.09 -5.50
CA GLU A 282 8.44 -7.06 -6.55
C GLU A 282 7.25 -8.00 -6.81
N LYS A 283 7.01 -8.33 -8.10
CA LYS A 283 5.93 -9.25 -8.52
C LYS A 283 6.40 -10.68 -8.57
#